data_9f6aedfc8681786a17c8f43bff022004
#
_entry.id   9f6aedfc8681786a17c8f43bff022004
#
_cell.length_a   1.000
_cell.length_b   1.000
_cell.length_c   1.000
_cell.angle_alpha   90.00
_cell.angle_beta   90.00
_cell.angle_gamma   90.00
#
_symmetry.space_group_name_H-M   'P 1'
#
loop_
_entity.id
_entity.type
_entity.pdbx_description
1 polymer ?
#
loop_
_entity_poly.entity_id
_entity_poly.type
_entity_poly.pdbx_seq_one_letter_code
_entity_poly.pdbx_strand_id
1 'polypeptide(L)'
;PLAVNFALNEGRFTTACGSLGLCRAAVDVAARYIRQRKQFKRRLFSHGIVQHLFATMLTQTRSAQLMCFSAAEYRETLHPAMINQILMAKYVASKAAVDVAGKAVQLLGANGCHADYAVE
;
A
#
# COMPACT_ATOMS: atom_id res chain seq x y z
N PRO A 1 11.24 21.84 20.92
CA PRO A 1 10.08 22.33 20.15
C PRO A 1 10.29 22.27 18.65
N LEU A 2 11.10 23.16 18.03
CA LEU A 2 11.30 23.13 16.57
C LEU A 2 12.00 21.85 16.09
N ALA A 3 13.07 21.44 16.76
CA ALA A 3 13.80 20.21 16.43
C ALA A 3 12.94 18.97 16.58
N VAL A 4 12.09 18.90 17.62
CA VAL A 4 11.16 17.79 17.83
C VAL A 4 10.11 17.73 16.73
N ASN A 5 9.52 18.87 16.36
CA ASN A 5 8.55 18.93 15.27
C ASN A 5 9.15 18.54 13.92
N PHE A 6 10.38 18.95 13.65
CA PHE A 6 11.11 18.53 12.46
C PHE A 6 11.30 17.01 12.43
N ALA A 7 11.81 16.43 13.52
CA ALA A 7 12.04 14.99 13.61
C ALA A 7 10.72 14.21 13.47
N LEU A 8 9.61 14.68 14.06
CA LEU A 8 8.30 14.06 13.92
C LEU A 8 7.79 14.08 12.47
N ASN A 9 8.01 15.16 11.74
CA ASN A 9 7.58 15.27 10.35
C ASN A 9 8.42 14.36 9.44
N GLU A 10 9.72 14.23 9.68
CA GLU A 10 10.58 13.27 8.99
C GLU A 10 10.12 11.83 9.26
N GLY A 11 9.82 11.50 10.51
CA GLY A 11 9.27 10.19 10.88
C GLY A 11 7.93 9.89 10.21
N ARG A 12 7.04 10.88 10.10
CA ARG A 12 5.75 10.73 9.39
C ARG A 12 5.93 10.48 7.90
N PHE A 13 6.84 11.20 7.26
CA PHE A 13 7.15 11.01 5.85
C PHE A 13 7.76 9.62 5.60
N THR A 14 8.73 9.21 6.40
CA THR A 14 9.35 7.88 6.32
C THR A 14 8.31 6.77 6.51
N THR A 15 7.40 6.92 7.47
CA THR A 15 6.30 5.96 7.69
C THR A 15 5.37 5.89 6.47
N ALA A 16 5.06 7.02 5.82
CA ALA A 16 4.25 7.02 4.60
C ALA A 16 4.93 6.24 3.47
N CYS A 17 6.22 6.47 3.25
CA CYS A 17 7.00 5.76 2.23
C CYS A 17 7.12 4.26 2.53
N GLY A 18 7.37 3.89 3.78
CA GLY A 18 7.39 2.49 4.22
C GLY A 18 6.05 1.78 4.00
N SER A 19 4.95 2.45 4.35
CA SER A 19 3.59 1.94 4.11
C SER A 19 3.30 1.73 2.62
N LEU A 20 3.73 2.65 1.77
CA LEU A 20 3.64 2.48 0.32
C LEU A 20 4.44 1.26 -0.17
N GLY A 21 5.63 1.04 0.39
CA GLY A 21 6.44 -0.16 0.12
C GLY A 21 5.70 -1.45 0.44
N LEU A 22 5.04 -1.51 1.59
CA LEU A 22 4.19 -2.65 1.99
C LEU A 22 3.03 -2.88 1.03
N CYS A 23 2.34 -1.80 0.60
CA CYS A 23 1.28 -1.92 -0.41
C CYS A 23 1.79 -2.56 -1.69
N ARG A 24 2.95 -2.11 -2.20
CA ARG A 24 3.55 -2.63 -3.43
C ARG A 24 3.94 -4.09 -3.30
N ALA A 25 4.57 -4.47 -2.19
CA ALA A 25 4.94 -5.85 -1.92
C ALA A 25 3.71 -6.77 -1.89
N ALA A 26 2.65 -6.37 -1.19
CA ALA A 26 1.40 -7.13 -1.11
C ALA A 26 0.72 -7.29 -2.48
N VAL A 27 0.69 -6.23 -3.29
CA VAL A 27 0.17 -6.27 -4.67
C VAL A 27 0.97 -7.24 -5.53
N ASP A 28 2.30 -7.21 -5.46
CA ASP A 28 3.17 -8.09 -6.25
C ASP A 28 2.98 -9.56 -5.90
N VAL A 29 2.87 -9.89 -4.62
CA VAL A 29 2.61 -11.27 -4.17
C VAL A 29 1.23 -11.73 -4.63
N ALA A 30 0.19 -10.91 -4.42
CA ALA A 30 -1.17 -11.23 -4.84
C ALA A 30 -1.26 -11.41 -6.36
N ALA A 31 -0.63 -10.54 -7.14
CA ALA A 31 -0.61 -10.61 -8.61
C ALA A 31 -0.03 -11.92 -9.12
N ARG A 32 1.09 -12.35 -8.55
CA ARG A 32 1.72 -13.63 -8.91
C ARG A 32 0.82 -14.81 -8.56
N TYR A 33 0.25 -14.80 -7.36
CA TYR A 33 -0.59 -15.89 -6.88
C TYR A 33 -1.86 -16.07 -7.72
N ILE A 34 -2.64 -15.01 -7.96
CA ILE A 34 -3.90 -15.10 -8.71
C ILE A 34 -3.72 -15.49 -10.18
N ARG A 35 -2.53 -15.24 -10.74
CA ARG A 35 -2.18 -15.68 -12.11
C ARG A 35 -1.86 -17.15 -12.21
N GLN A 36 -1.37 -17.77 -11.15
CA GLN A 36 -0.93 -19.16 -11.13
C GLN A 36 -1.98 -20.11 -10.57
N ARG A 37 -2.64 -19.72 -9.47
CA ARG A 37 -3.61 -20.55 -8.75
C ARG A 37 -4.87 -20.77 -9.58
N LYS A 38 -5.32 -22.01 -9.62
CA LYS A 38 -6.58 -22.41 -10.25
C LYS A 38 -7.58 -22.89 -9.20
N GLN A 39 -8.82 -22.45 -9.33
CA GLN A 39 -9.98 -22.96 -8.61
C GLN A 39 -11.20 -22.95 -9.55
N PHE A 40 -12.11 -23.91 -9.37
CA PHE A 40 -13.27 -24.08 -10.24
C PHE A 40 -12.89 -24.19 -11.73
N LYS A 41 -11.82 -24.95 -12.01
CA LYS A 41 -11.28 -25.27 -13.37
C LYS A 41 -10.68 -24.07 -14.12
N ARG A 42 -10.52 -22.90 -13.49
CA ARG A 42 -9.92 -21.72 -14.12
C ARG A 42 -9.01 -20.95 -13.14
N ARG A 43 -8.17 -20.07 -13.66
CA ARG A 43 -7.26 -19.26 -12.83
C ARG A 43 -8.05 -18.29 -11.96
N LEU A 44 -7.56 -17.99 -10.76
CA LEU A 44 -8.23 -17.04 -9.85
C LEU A 44 -8.45 -15.69 -10.51
N PHE A 45 -7.49 -15.21 -11.28
CA PHE A 45 -7.59 -13.95 -12.02
C PHE A 45 -8.83 -13.84 -12.91
N SER A 46 -9.39 -14.92 -13.40
CA SER A 46 -10.58 -14.91 -14.26
C SER A 46 -11.92 -14.84 -13.50
N HIS A 47 -11.90 -14.82 -12.17
CA HIS A 47 -13.10 -14.66 -11.35
C HIS A 47 -13.37 -13.18 -11.07
N GLY A 48 -14.61 -12.72 -11.28
CA GLY A 48 -14.98 -11.31 -11.12
C GLY A 48 -14.73 -10.74 -9.72
N ILE A 49 -14.97 -11.52 -8.65
CA ILE A 49 -14.69 -11.09 -7.28
C ILE A 49 -13.19 -10.87 -7.05
N VAL A 50 -12.34 -11.71 -7.62
CA VAL A 50 -10.89 -11.58 -7.53
C VAL A 50 -10.41 -10.33 -8.28
N GLN A 51 -10.95 -10.09 -9.48
CA GLN A 51 -10.65 -8.90 -10.26
C GLN A 51 -11.05 -7.62 -9.52
N HIS A 52 -12.22 -7.60 -8.89
CA HIS A 52 -12.67 -6.46 -8.10
C HIS A 52 -11.75 -6.17 -6.90
N LEU A 53 -11.41 -7.19 -6.12
CA LEU A 53 -10.50 -7.04 -4.98
C LEU A 53 -9.12 -6.54 -5.44
N PHE A 54 -8.57 -7.14 -6.49
CA PHE A 54 -7.25 -6.76 -7.01
C PHE A 54 -7.24 -5.35 -7.60
N ALA A 55 -8.28 -4.96 -8.34
CA ALA A 55 -8.42 -3.59 -8.85
C ALA A 55 -8.48 -2.56 -7.70
N THR A 56 -9.18 -2.88 -6.61
CA THR A 56 -9.23 -2.03 -5.42
C THR A 56 -7.84 -1.88 -4.79
N MET A 57 -7.08 -2.97 -4.66
CA MET A 57 -5.69 -2.94 -4.15
C MET A 57 -4.80 -2.03 -5.00
N LEU A 58 -4.88 -2.15 -6.33
CA LEU A 58 -4.12 -1.33 -7.27
C LEU A 58 -4.46 0.16 -7.11
N THR A 59 -5.75 0.49 -7.05
CA THR A 59 -6.22 1.87 -6.92
C THR A 59 -5.76 2.49 -5.59
N GLN A 60 -5.89 1.78 -4.48
CA GLN A 60 -5.43 2.24 -3.18
C GLN A 60 -3.90 2.46 -3.16
N THR A 61 -3.14 1.52 -3.71
CA THR A 61 -1.68 1.63 -3.81
C THR A 61 -1.28 2.82 -4.68
N ARG A 62 -1.95 3.03 -5.81
CA ARG A 62 -1.68 4.18 -6.69
C ARG A 62 -2.01 5.50 -6.03
N SER A 63 -3.12 5.58 -5.30
CA SER A 63 -3.50 6.78 -4.54
C SER A 63 -2.46 7.12 -3.48
N ALA A 64 -2.00 6.12 -2.72
CA ALA A 64 -0.94 6.29 -1.74
C ALA A 64 0.38 6.75 -2.38
N GLN A 65 0.72 6.19 -3.54
CA GLN A 65 1.92 6.58 -4.30
C GLN A 65 1.88 8.04 -4.72
N LEU A 66 0.78 8.50 -5.28
CA LEU A 66 0.61 9.89 -5.71
C LEU A 66 0.70 10.87 -4.53
N MET A 67 0.10 10.50 -3.39
CA MET A 67 0.19 11.31 -2.17
C MET A 67 1.63 11.38 -1.61
N CYS A 68 2.36 10.27 -1.61
CA CYS A 68 3.76 10.24 -1.18
C CYS A 68 4.65 11.08 -2.11
N PHE A 69 4.43 10.99 -3.42
CA PHE A 69 5.21 11.79 -4.39
C PHE A 69 4.92 13.27 -4.28
N SER A 70 3.65 13.65 -4.10
CA SER A 70 3.28 15.04 -3.82
C SER A 70 3.95 15.55 -2.54
N ALA A 71 3.93 14.77 -1.46
CA ALA A 71 4.58 15.14 -0.21
C ALA A 71 6.11 15.30 -0.38
N ALA A 72 6.75 14.45 -1.18
CA ALA A 72 8.17 14.56 -1.49
C ALA A 72 8.49 15.86 -2.24
N GLU A 73 7.71 16.21 -3.25
CA GLU A 73 7.86 17.44 -4.03
C GLU A 73 7.72 18.69 -3.15
N TYR A 74 6.67 18.73 -2.32
CA TYR A 74 6.47 19.83 -1.37
C TYR A 74 7.61 19.95 -0.34
N ARG A 75 8.18 18.81 0.04
CA ARG A 75 9.33 18.76 0.95
C ARG A 75 10.60 19.30 0.29
N GLU A 76 10.90 18.91 -0.93
CA GLU A 76 12.08 19.38 -1.67
C GLU A 76 12.04 20.87 -1.96
N THR A 77 10.86 21.41 -2.25
CA THR A 77 10.68 22.84 -2.52
C THR A 77 10.49 23.69 -1.28
N LEU A 78 10.50 23.09 -0.08
CA LEU A 78 10.22 23.76 1.20
C LEU A 78 8.91 24.57 1.16
N HIS A 79 7.91 23.99 0.49
CA HIS A 79 6.62 24.65 0.30
C HIS A 79 5.90 24.89 1.65
N PRO A 80 5.21 26.02 1.85
CA PRO A 80 4.51 26.31 3.12
C PRO A 80 3.49 25.24 3.54
N ALA A 81 2.87 24.54 2.59
CA ALA A 81 1.92 23.44 2.86
C ALA A 81 2.58 22.06 3.03
N MET A 82 3.91 21.97 3.08
CA MET A 82 4.67 20.72 3.17
C MET A 82 4.17 19.81 4.30
N ILE A 83 3.96 20.36 5.49
CA ILE A 83 3.54 19.58 6.66
C ILE A 83 2.17 18.95 6.42
N ASN A 84 1.23 19.70 5.86
CA ASN A 84 -0.11 19.17 5.55
C ASN A 84 -0.04 18.04 4.51
N GLN A 85 0.81 18.16 3.49
CA GLN A 85 1.02 17.12 2.50
C GLN A 85 1.61 15.84 3.13
N ILE A 86 2.59 15.98 4.02
CA ILE A 86 3.18 14.85 4.75
C ILE A 86 2.12 14.16 5.62
N LEU A 87 1.29 14.91 6.34
CA LEU A 87 0.23 14.36 7.19
C LEU A 87 -0.80 13.59 6.36
N MET A 88 -1.24 14.15 5.24
CA MET A 88 -2.19 13.49 4.34
C MET A 88 -1.58 12.23 3.71
N ALA A 89 -0.33 12.29 3.25
CA ALA A 89 0.38 11.13 2.70
C ALA A 89 0.50 10.01 3.74
N LYS A 90 0.89 10.34 4.96
CA LYS A 90 0.98 9.36 6.06
C LYS A 90 -0.37 8.72 6.36
N TYR A 91 -1.42 9.51 6.42
CA TYR A 91 -2.78 9.00 6.67
C TYR A 91 -3.24 8.04 5.57
N VAL A 92 -3.14 8.45 4.31
CA VAL A 92 -3.59 7.65 3.16
C VAL A 92 -2.76 6.40 3.02
N ALA A 93 -1.42 6.51 3.05
CA ALA A 93 -0.53 5.38 2.83
C ALA A 93 -0.63 4.32 3.95
N SER A 94 -0.67 4.74 5.23
CA SER A 94 -0.78 3.78 6.33
C SER A 94 -2.11 3.05 6.34
N LYS A 95 -3.20 3.74 6.02
CA LYS A 95 -4.53 3.10 5.89
C LYS A 95 -4.58 2.15 4.69
N ALA A 96 -4.04 2.58 3.55
CA ALA A 96 -3.93 1.73 2.37
C ALA A 96 -3.11 0.46 2.63
N ALA A 97 -2.01 0.55 3.40
CA ALA A 97 -1.19 -0.60 3.72
C ALA A 97 -1.98 -1.70 4.46
N VAL A 98 -2.75 -1.33 5.47
CA VAL A 98 -3.61 -2.28 6.20
C VAL A 98 -4.67 -2.90 5.28
N ASP A 99 -5.37 -2.08 4.51
CA ASP A 99 -6.44 -2.55 3.63
C ASP A 99 -5.91 -3.44 2.50
N VAL A 100 -4.80 -3.07 1.88
CA VAL A 100 -4.17 -3.81 0.77
C VAL A 100 -3.60 -5.14 1.27
N ALA A 101 -2.91 -5.13 2.41
CA ALA A 101 -2.40 -6.36 3.03
C ALA A 101 -3.54 -7.32 3.39
N GLY A 102 -4.61 -6.84 4.02
CA GLY A 102 -5.79 -7.64 4.32
C GLY A 102 -6.44 -8.26 3.08
N LYS A 103 -6.54 -7.50 1.99
CA LYS A 103 -7.05 -8.01 0.70
C LYS A 103 -6.11 -9.04 0.07
N ALA A 104 -4.79 -8.86 0.20
CA ALA A 104 -3.81 -9.84 -0.27
C ALA A 104 -3.97 -11.17 0.48
N VAL A 105 -4.07 -11.13 1.81
CA VAL A 105 -4.35 -12.33 2.63
C VAL A 105 -5.65 -13.00 2.18
N GLN A 106 -6.71 -12.22 1.94
CA GLN A 106 -7.99 -12.75 1.45
C GLN A 106 -7.86 -13.44 0.08
N LEU A 107 -7.11 -12.85 -0.86
CA LEU A 107 -6.88 -13.43 -2.19
C LEU A 107 -6.07 -14.73 -2.15
N LEU A 108 -5.13 -14.84 -1.23
CA LEU A 108 -4.31 -16.03 -1.05
C LEU A 108 -5.04 -17.13 -0.24
N GLY A 109 -6.12 -16.80 0.46
CA GLY A 109 -6.85 -17.72 1.32
C GLY A 109 -5.96 -18.24 2.45
N ALA A 110 -5.99 -19.56 2.72
CA ALA A 110 -5.17 -20.16 3.77
C ALA A 110 -3.65 -19.91 3.59
N ASN A 111 -3.19 -19.79 2.35
CA ASN A 111 -1.79 -19.49 2.05
C ASN A 111 -1.39 -18.07 2.47
N GLY A 112 -2.35 -17.14 2.59
CA GLY A 112 -2.11 -15.79 3.08
C GLY A 112 -1.67 -15.72 4.55
N CYS A 113 -1.93 -16.78 5.31
CA CYS A 113 -1.52 -16.90 6.72
C CYS A 113 -0.24 -17.77 6.86
N HIS A 114 0.48 -18.04 5.79
CA HIS A 114 1.67 -18.86 5.78
C HIS A 114 2.91 -18.03 5.47
N ALA A 115 3.96 -18.17 6.29
CA ALA A 115 5.19 -17.38 6.19
C ALA A 115 5.87 -17.39 4.81
N ASP A 116 5.64 -18.44 3.99
CA ASP A 116 6.20 -18.54 2.63
C ASP A 116 5.67 -17.48 1.66
N TYR A 117 4.53 -16.84 1.97
CA TYR A 117 3.88 -15.87 1.09
C TYR A 117 4.05 -14.40 1.50
N ALA A 118 4.61 -14.13 2.67
CA ALA A 118 5.01 -12.79 3.15
C ALA A 118 3.96 -11.66 2.91
N VAL A 119 2.67 -11.92 3.22
CA VAL A 119 1.57 -10.93 3.10
C VAL A 119 0.85 -10.65 4.43
N GLU A 120 1.11 -11.44 5.48
CA GLU A 120 0.57 -11.24 6.82
C GLU A 120 1.20 -10.07 7.57
#